data_b438670a1baf14ec5c2958ee7fc4cab4
#
_entry.id   b438670a1baf14ec5c2958ee7fc4cab4
#
_cell.length_a   1.000
_cell.length_b   1.000
_cell.length_c   1.000
_cell.angle_alpha   90.00
_cell.angle_beta   90.00
_cell.angle_gamma   90.00
#
_symmetry.space_group_name_H-M   'P 1'
#
loop_
_entity.id
_entity.type
_entity.pdbx_description
1 polymer ?
#
loop_
_entity_poly.entity_id
_entity_poly.type
_entity_poly.pdbx_seq_one_letter_code
_entity_poly.pdbx_strand_id
1 'polypeptide(L)'
;FQPNIYDNNKLMYLAWLLCCMIVADWCREIWHRLKGMRGRGVLAFVTAIAVFLSAGLTLWRECASNYQAFSASAVEAGEFARDNTPEHSTYMTGTQHLNPIASIAGQNIVCGPDLWLYYHGLDTSERKMDIAAFYTDPEENLDLLEKYDVDYIYVSSYERSSYAVDTDTLDRLFTRVFSNWEATIYAVHPSSETEDMGNGASAALRGGA
;
A
#
# COMPACT_ATOMS: atom_id res chain seq x y z
N PHE A 1 -22.85 6.37 -9.72
CA PHE A 1 -22.76 4.96 -9.30
C PHE A 1 -21.29 4.55 -9.43
N GLN A 2 -20.67 4.22 -8.32
CA GLN A 2 -19.34 3.63 -8.38
C GLN A 2 -19.43 2.22 -8.98
N PRO A 3 -18.58 1.85 -9.94
CA PRO A 3 -18.59 0.53 -10.55
C PRO A 3 -18.15 -0.57 -9.55
N ASN A 4 -17.52 -0.22 -8.43
CA ASN A 4 -17.07 -1.16 -7.41
C ASN A 4 -18.21 -1.58 -6.46
N ILE A 5 -18.71 -2.78 -6.66
CA ILE A 5 -19.81 -3.36 -5.86
C ILE A 5 -19.41 -3.45 -4.37
N TYR A 6 -18.15 -3.71 -4.06
CA TYR A 6 -17.67 -3.88 -2.68
C TYR A 6 -17.67 -2.57 -1.88
N ASP A 7 -17.41 -1.43 -2.50
CA ASP A 7 -17.42 -0.13 -1.83
C ASP A 7 -18.83 0.39 -1.56
N ASN A 8 -19.83 -0.03 -2.33
CA ASN A 8 -21.21 0.35 -2.13
C ASN A 8 -21.77 -0.14 -0.77
N ASN A 9 -21.18 -1.18 -0.20
CA ASN A 9 -21.55 -1.66 1.13
C ASN A 9 -21.34 -0.60 2.23
N LYS A 10 -20.43 0.35 2.04
CA LYS A 10 -20.19 1.44 3.00
C LYS A 10 -21.40 2.34 3.18
N LEU A 11 -22.23 2.52 2.16
CA LEU A 11 -23.47 3.28 2.24
C LEU A 11 -24.51 2.59 3.12
N MET A 12 -24.45 1.26 3.22
CA MET A 12 -25.37 0.49 4.08
C MET A 12 -25.11 0.74 5.56
N TYR A 13 -23.95 1.18 5.98
CA TYR A 13 -23.64 1.46 7.38
C TYR A 13 -24.51 2.60 7.93
N LEU A 14 -24.77 3.64 7.13
CA LEU A 14 -25.69 4.72 7.53
C LEU A 14 -27.13 4.22 7.66
N ALA A 15 -27.58 3.39 6.71
CA ALA A 15 -28.90 2.78 6.79
C ALA A 15 -29.03 1.88 8.02
N TRP A 16 -28.00 1.07 8.32
CA TRP A 16 -27.99 0.22 9.52
C TRP A 16 -27.99 1.04 10.81
N LEU A 17 -27.26 2.17 10.86
CA LEU A 17 -27.29 3.06 12.03
C LEU A 17 -28.72 3.57 12.31
N LEU A 18 -29.44 3.98 11.27
CA LEU A 18 -30.84 4.39 11.40
C LEU A 18 -31.74 3.22 11.82
N CYS A 19 -31.52 2.03 11.23
CA CYS A 19 -32.25 0.82 11.63
C CYS A 19 -32.01 0.45 13.10
N CYS A 20 -30.80 0.65 13.64
CA CYS A 20 -30.50 0.37 15.05
C CYS A 20 -31.37 1.18 16.00
N MET A 21 -31.70 2.44 15.68
CA MET A 21 -32.58 3.25 16.51
C MET A 21 -33.99 2.69 16.53
N ILE A 22 -34.53 2.28 15.39
CA ILE A 22 -35.85 1.66 15.28
C ILE A 22 -35.91 0.33 16.04
N VAL A 23 -34.88 -0.50 15.87
CA VAL A 23 -34.75 -1.81 16.55
C VAL A 23 -34.65 -1.62 18.05
N ALA A 24 -33.90 -0.63 18.53
CA ALA A 24 -33.76 -0.35 19.95
C ALA A 24 -35.11 0.05 20.58
N ASP A 25 -35.88 0.90 19.90
CA ASP A 25 -37.23 1.28 20.40
C ASP A 25 -38.19 0.07 20.42
N TRP A 26 -38.15 -0.76 19.37
CA TRP A 26 -38.91 -1.99 19.30
C TRP A 26 -38.51 -3.00 20.39
N CYS A 27 -37.23 -3.17 20.66
CA CYS A 27 -36.74 -3.99 21.78
C CYS A 27 -37.25 -3.48 23.14
N ARG A 28 -37.26 -2.15 23.32
CA ARG A 28 -37.84 -1.53 24.54
C ARG A 28 -39.32 -1.85 24.68
N GLU A 29 -40.10 -1.76 23.62
CA GLU A 29 -41.51 -2.08 23.61
C GLU A 29 -41.76 -3.57 23.93
N ILE A 30 -41.03 -4.49 23.31
CA ILE A 30 -41.08 -5.93 23.61
C ILE A 30 -40.77 -6.16 25.08
N TRP A 31 -39.73 -5.55 25.62
CA TRP A 31 -39.34 -5.68 27.00
C TRP A 31 -40.50 -5.27 27.97
N HIS A 32 -41.20 -4.23 27.61
CA HIS A 32 -42.39 -3.79 28.38
C HIS A 32 -43.55 -4.77 28.24
N ARG A 33 -43.82 -5.30 27.07
CA ARG A 33 -44.89 -6.30 26.85
C ARG A 33 -44.62 -7.61 27.59
N LEU A 34 -43.37 -7.99 27.76
CA LEU A 34 -42.97 -9.22 28.45
C LEU A 34 -42.89 -9.08 29.97
N LYS A 35 -43.39 -8.00 30.58
CA LYS A 35 -43.32 -7.78 32.04
C LYS A 35 -43.84 -8.93 32.89
N GLY A 36 -44.86 -9.64 32.43
CA GLY A 36 -45.47 -10.77 33.14
C GLY A 36 -44.77 -12.13 32.90
N MET A 37 -43.82 -12.20 31.99
CA MET A 37 -43.19 -13.49 31.62
C MET A 37 -42.06 -13.83 32.59
N ARG A 38 -42.16 -15.02 33.24
CA ARG A 38 -41.05 -15.59 33.99
C ARG A 38 -39.93 -15.98 33.04
N GLY A 39 -38.70 -15.52 33.30
CA GLY A 39 -37.52 -15.81 32.45
C GLY A 39 -37.23 -14.80 31.34
N ARG A 40 -37.97 -13.65 31.27
CA ARG A 40 -37.69 -12.61 30.29
C ARG A 40 -36.23 -12.11 30.32
N GLY A 41 -35.59 -12.11 31.50
CA GLY A 41 -34.18 -11.73 31.66
C GLY A 41 -33.24 -12.72 30.97
N VAL A 42 -33.54 -14.03 31.09
CA VAL A 42 -32.77 -15.06 30.41
C VAL A 42 -32.91 -14.94 28.87
N LEU A 43 -34.15 -14.72 28.40
CA LEU A 43 -34.42 -14.51 27.00
C LEU A 43 -33.62 -13.30 26.45
N ALA A 44 -33.69 -12.17 27.17
CA ALA A 44 -32.92 -10.96 26.77
C ALA A 44 -31.43 -11.19 26.78
N PHE A 45 -30.88 -11.92 27.76
CA PHE A 45 -29.47 -12.26 27.86
C PHE A 45 -29.02 -13.15 26.69
N VAL A 46 -29.79 -14.21 26.38
CA VAL A 46 -29.47 -15.10 25.23
C VAL A 46 -29.55 -14.32 23.93
N THR A 47 -30.54 -13.45 23.74
CA THR A 47 -30.67 -12.61 22.55
C THR A 47 -29.50 -11.64 22.44
N ALA A 48 -29.09 -10.99 23.53
CA ALA A 48 -27.97 -10.10 23.57
C ALA A 48 -26.65 -10.84 23.18
N ILE A 49 -26.44 -12.05 23.75
CA ILE A 49 -25.30 -12.87 23.34
C ILE A 49 -25.35 -13.19 21.83
N ALA A 50 -26.50 -13.64 21.32
CA ALA A 50 -26.64 -14.00 19.91
C ALA A 50 -26.37 -12.82 18.97
N VAL A 51 -26.78 -11.61 19.35
CA VAL A 51 -26.60 -10.39 18.56
C VAL A 51 -25.17 -9.84 18.66
N PHE A 52 -24.62 -9.79 19.87
CA PHE A 52 -23.34 -9.10 20.10
C PHE A 52 -22.12 -10.00 20.07
N LEU A 53 -22.29 -11.33 20.17
CA LEU A 53 -21.16 -12.27 20.20
C LEU A 53 -20.30 -12.16 18.94
N SER A 54 -20.91 -12.11 17.77
CA SER A 54 -20.20 -11.99 16.51
C SER A 54 -19.37 -10.71 16.43
N ALA A 55 -19.98 -9.58 16.83
CA ALA A 55 -19.25 -8.29 16.87
C ALA A 55 -18.12 -8.32 17.91
N GLY A 56 -18.38 -8.89 19.09
CA GLY A 56 -17.35 -9.06 20.14
C GLY A 56 -16.19 -9.92 19.70
N LEU A 57 -16.46 -11.04 19.02
CA LEU A 57 -15.42 -11.91 18.46
C LEU A 57 -14.62 -11.23 17.34
N THR A 58 -15.28 -10.42 16.50
CA THR A 58 -14.60 -9.65 15.46
C THR A 58 -13.66 -8.61 16.09
N LEU A 59 -14.14 -7.83 17.05
CA LEU A 59 -13.33 -6.86 17.80
C LEU A 59 -12.16 -7.55 18.52
N TRP A 60 -12.41 -8.68 19.16
CA TRP A 60 -11.35 -9.47 19.79
C TRP A 60 -10.28 -9.91 18.78
N ARG A 61 -10.71 -10.42 17.63
CA ARG A 61 -9.80 -10.81 16.56
C ARG A 61 -8.95 -9.63 16.10
N GLU A 62 -9.54 -8.48 15.84
CA GLU A 62 -8.81 -7.29 15.39
C GLU A 62 -7.83 -6.79 16.46
N CYS A 63 -8.22 -6.77 17.73
CA CYS A 63 -7.32 -6.42 18.84
C CYS A 63 -6.18 -7.41 19.06
N ALA A 64 -6.42 -8.71 18.78
CA ALA A 64 -5.44 -9.77 18.95
C ALA A 64 -4.59 -10.01 17.68
N SER A 65 -5.04 -9.52 16.51
CA SER A 65 -4.30 -9.66 15.26
C SER A 65 -3.10 -8.71 15.23
N ASN A 66 -1.97 -9.23 14.77
CA ASN A 66 -0.78 -8.42 14.50
C ASN A 66 -0.64 -8.31 12.98
N TYR A 67 -1.11 -7.19 12.42
CA TYR A 67 -1.02 -6.89 10.99
C TYR A 67 0.07 -5.88 10.74
N GLN A 68 1.03 -6.25 9.89
CA GLN A 68 2.10 -5.39 9.44
C GLN A 68 1.85 -5.02 7.96
N ALA A 69 1.64 -3.73 7.69
CA ALA A 69 1.40 -3.24 6.33
C ALA A 69 2.70 -3.18 5.52
N PHE A 70 3.79 -2.74 6.15
CA PHE A 70 5.11 -2.63 5.54
C PHE A 70 6.15 -3.33 6.41
N SER A 71 7.11 -4.01 5.77
CA SER A 71 8.31 -4.50 6.47
C SER A 71 9.16 -3.32 6.94
N ALA A 72 10.04 -3.55 7.91
CA ALA A 72 10.98 -2.53 8.37
C ALA A 72 11.85 -2.00 7.22
N SER A 73 12.27 -2.88 6.31
CA SER A 73 13.08 -2.52 5.15
C SER A 73 12.30 -1.75 4.08
N ALA A 74 11.00 -2.03 3.91
CA ALA A 74 10.14 -1.23 3.06
C ALA A 74 9.93 0.18 3.62
N VAL A 75 9.81 0.30 4.96
CA VAL A 75 9.74 1.61 5.65
C VAL A 75 11.02 2.39 5.43
N GLU A 76 12.20 1.76 5.65
CA GLU A 76 13.51 2.37 5.44
C GLU A 76 13.69 2.88 4.00
N ALA A 77 13.27 2.11 2.99
CA ALA A 77 13.32 2.53 1.60
C ALA A 77 12.37 3.70 1.31
N GLY A 78 11.17 3.71 1.88
CA GLY A 78 10.23 4.83 1.78
C GLY A 78 10.75 6.10 2.46
N GLU A 79 11.33 5.98 3.66
CA GLU A 79 11.94 7.10 4.37
C GLU A 79 13.15 7.65 3.61
N PHE A 80 14.00 6.78 3.05
CA PHE A 80 15.10 7.22 2.18
C PHE A 80 14.56 8.03 0.98
N ALA A 81 13.56 7.53 0.29
CA ALA A 81 12.96 8.22 -0.85
C ALA A 81 12.37 9.58 -0.46
N ARG A 82 11.74 9.68 0.72
CA ARG A 82 11.19 10.95 1.22
C ARG A 82 12.27 11.97 1.55
N ASP A 83 13.36 11.53 2.21
CA ASP A 83 14.31 12.42 2.86
C ASP A 83 15.52 12.74 1.95
N ASN A 84 15.79 11.92 0.92
CA ASN A 84 16.98 12.00 0.09
C ASN A 84 16.71 12.17 -1.41
N THR A 85 15.45 12.32 -1.82
CA THR A 85 15.12 12.61 -3.23
C THR A 85 14.24 13.86 -3.32
N PRO A 86 14.28 14.60 -4.44
CA PRO A 86 13.46 15.79 -4.62
C PRO A 86 11.97 15.50 -4.45
N GLU A 87 11.21 16.48 -3.94
CA GLU A 87 9.76 16.37 -3.85
C GLU A 87 9.15 16.18 -5.24
N HIS A 88 8.14 15.32 -5.32
CA HIS A 88 7.42 14.99 -6.56
C HIS A 88 8.24 14.23 -7.61
N SER A 89 9.38 13.65 -7.24
CA SER A 89 10.10 12.73 -8.13
C SER A 89 9.23 11.58 -8.57
N THR A 90 9.39 11.16 -9.82
CA THR A 90 8.63 10.04 -10.41
C THR A 90 9.44 8.76 -10.33
N TYR A 91 8.82 7.72 -9.79
CA TYR A 91 9.43 6.41 -9.63
C TYR A 91 8.83 5.37 -10.57
N MET A 92 9.67 4.62 -11.25
CA MET A 92 9.29 3.35 -11.87
C MET A 92 9.13 2.31 -10.76
N THR A 93 7.90 1.83 -10.53
CA THR A 93 7.57 0.80 -9.52
C THR A 93 6.57 -0.19 -10.09
N GLY A 94 6.41 -1.33 -9.44
CA GLY A 94 5.28 -2.22 -9.71
C GLY A 94 3.94 -1.62 -9.25
N THR A 95 2.85 -2.31 -9.58
CA THR A 95 1.47 -1.83 -9.35
C THR A 95 0.85 -2.36 -8.05
N GLN A 96 1.68 -2.69 -7.04
CA GLN A 96 1.21 -3.18 -5.76
C GLN A 96 0.40 -2.13 -4.98
N HIS A 97 -0.58 -2.61 -4.19
CA HIS A 97 -1.40 -1.73 -3.37
C HIS A 97 -0.60 -1.04 -2.25
N LEU A 98 0.24 -1.80 -1.56
CA LEU A 98 1.11 -1.28 -0.51
C LEU A 98 2.48 -0.93 -1.11
N ASN A 99 2.56 0.24 -1.72
CA ASN A 99 3.81 0.77 -2.31
C ASN A 99 4.44 1.77 -1.34
N PRO A 100 5.64 1.51 -0.80
CA PRO A 100 6.27 2.39 0.18
C PRO A 100 6.65 3.76 -0.41
N ILE A 101 6.99 3.82 -1.71
CA ILE A 101 7.34 5.06 -2.40
C ILE A 101 6.14 6.02 -2.44
N ALA A 102 4.95 5.51 -2.78
CA ALA A 102 3.74 6.34 -2.81
C ALA A 102 3.18 6.58 -1.40
N SER A 103 3.19 5.54 -0.52
CA SER A 103 2.46 5.60 0.76
C SER A 103 3.27 6.23 1.89
N ILE A 104 4.60 6.07 1.91
CA ILE A 104 5.49 6.57 2.97
C ILE A 104 6.24 7.81 2.50
N ALA A 105 6.81 7.76 1.29
CA ALA A 105 7.57 8.88 0.75
C ALA A 105 6.69 9.98 0.16
N GLY A 106 5.47 9.68 -0.28
CA GLY A 106 4.59 10.64 -0.95
C GLY A 106 5.07 11.02 -2.35
N GLN A 107 5.92 10.22 -2.97
CA GLN A 107 6.47 10.44 -4.30
C GLN A 107 5.50 9.95 -5.39
N ASN A 108 5.71 10.43 -6.62
CA ASN A 108 4.93 9.98 -7.77
C ASN A 108 5.38 8.58 -8.21
N ILE A 109 4.45 7.81 -8.77
CA ILE A 109 4.72 6.50 -9.36
C ILE A 109 4.09 6.41 -10.74
N VAL A 110 4.72 5.68 -11.66
CA VAL A 110 4.24 5.54 -13.05
C VAL A 110 2.83 4.98 -13.12
N CYS A 111 2.54 3.97 -12.29
CA CYS A 111 1.19 3.39 -12.21
C CYS A 111 0.88 2.99 -10.77
N GLY A 112 -0.25 3.44 -10.26
CA GLY A 112 -0.79 2.99 -8.97
C GLY A 112 -1.41 1.59 -9.04
N PRO A 113 -2.06 1.13 -7.96
CA PRO A 113 -2.72 -0.18 -7.91
C PRO A 113 -3.75 -0.32 -9.02
N ASP A 114 -3.46 -1.15 -10.02
CA ASP A 114 -4.22 -1.29 -11.26
C ASP A 114 -5.69 -1.65 -11.03
N LEU A 115 -5.98 -2.54 -10.10
CA LEU A 115 -7.35 -2.96 -9.78
C LEU A 115 -8.19 -1.79 -9.26
N TRP A 116 -7.60 -0.91 -8.45
CA TRP A 116 -8.30 0.26 -7.92
C TRP A 116 -8.56 1.29 -9.01
N LEU A 117 -7.54 1.56 -9.84
CA LEU A 117 -7.66 2.48 -10.96
C LEU A 117 -8.70 2.00 -11.98
N TYR A 118 -8.72 0.69 -12.28
CA TYR A 118 -9.73 0.07 -13.13
C TYR A 118 -11.16 0.30 -12.61
N TYR A 119 -11.40 0.10 -11.30
CA TYR A 119 -12.71 0.35 -10.71
C TYR A 119 -13.12 1.82 -10.69
N HIS A 120 -12.17 2.72 -10.83
CA HIS A 120 -12.41 4.16 -11.01
C HIS A 120 -12.56 4.55 -12.51
N GLY A 121 -12.55 3.57 -13.42
CA GLY A 121 -12.73 3.78 -14.85
C GLY A 121 -11.47 4.28 -15.57
N LEU A 122 -10.30 4.14 -14.95
CA LEU A 122 -9.01 4.48 -15.55
C LEU A 122 -8.41 3.25 -16.21
N ASP A 123 -8.03 3.36 -17.48
CA ASP A 123 -7.30 2.30 -18.18
C ASP A 123 -5.81 2.37 -17.82
N THR A 124 -5.31 1.29 -17.25
CA THR A 124 -3.91 1.12 -16.84
C THR A 124 -3.16 0.12 -17.71
N SER A 125 -3.78 -0.43 -18.74
CA SER A 125 -3.24 -1.55 -19.52
C SER A 125 -1.91 -1.21 -20.17
N GLU A 126 -1.79 -0.03 -20.79
CA GLU A 126 -0.55 0.43 -21.41
C GLU A 126 0.56 0.57 -20.38
N ARG A 127 0.34 1.30 -19.30
CA ARG A 127 1.35 1.53 -18.24
C ARG A 127 1.83 0.22 -17.61
N LYS A 128 0.94 -0.75 -17.41
CA LYS A 128 1.32 -2.07 -16.89
C LYS A 128 2.20 -2.85 -17.83
N MET A 129 1.89 -2.82 -19.14
CA MET A 129 2.74 -3.47 -20.16
C MET A 129 4.12 -2.81 -20.23
N ASP A 130 4.17 -1.50 -20.19
CA ASP A 130 5.40 -0.73 -20.24
C ASP A 130 6.26 -1.00 -18.99
N ILE A 131 5.68 -1.01 -17.79
CA ILE A 131 6.40 -1.38 -16.57
C ILE A 131 6.96 -2.79 -16.66
N ALA A 132 6.18 -3.76 -17.14
CA ALA A 132 6.64 -5.14 -17.30
C ALA A 132 7.75 -5.25 -18.35
N ALA A 133 7.64 -4.55 -19.48
CA ALA A 133 8.67 -4.50 -20.52
C ALA A 133 9.96 -3.91 -19.99
N PHE A 134 9.89 -2.77 -19.29
CA PHE A 134 11.06 -2.10 -18.71
C PHE A 134 11.81 -3.00 -17.73
N TYR A 135 11.11 -3.65 -16.78
CA TYR A 135 11.80 -4.52 -15.81
C TYR A 135 12.40 -5.78 -16.44
N THR A 136 11.81 -6.29 -17.52
CA THR A 136 12.28 -7.50 -18.21
C THR A 136 13.49 -7.21 -19.08
N ASP A 137 13.51 -6.08 -19.77
CA ASP A 137 14.61 -5.65 -20.64
C ASP A 137 14.80 -4.12 -20.52
N PRO A 138 15.53 -3.66 -19.51
CA PRO A 138 15.73 -2.23 -19.29
C PRO A 138 16.47 -1.54 -20.44
N GLU A 139 17.40 -2.24 -21.11
CA GLU A 139 18.25 -1.65 -22.16
C GLU A 139 17.45 -1.34 -23.45
N GLU A 140 16.52 -2.22 -23.83
CA GLU A 140 15.65 -2.00 -25.00
C GLU A 140 14.50 -1.03 -24.75
N ASN A 141 14.21 -0.70 -23.47
CA ASN A 141 13.04 0.09 -23.07
C ASN A 141 13.41 1.38 -22.32
N LEU A 142 14.57 1.97 -22.59
CA LEU A 142 15.01 3.22 -21.96
C LEU A 142 14.12 4.41 -22.30
N ASP A 143 13.47 4.41 -23.45
CA ASP A 143 12.52 5.42 -23.90
C ASP A 143 11.29 5.53 -22.99
N LEU A 144 10.95 4.46 -22.25
CA LEU A 144 9.87 4.48 -21.27
C LEU A 144 10.18 5.37 -20.06
N LEU A 145 11.45 5.53 -19.71
CA LEU A 145 11.87 6.46 -18.66
C LEU A 145 11.60 7.91 -19.07
N GLU A 146 11.89 8.27 -20.31
CA GLU A 146 11.57 9.60 -20.85
C GLU A 146 10.05 9.78 -21.02
N LYS A 147 9.34 8.75 -21.53
CA LYS A 147 7.90 8.77 -21.72
C LYS A 147 7.13 9.12 -20.44
N TYR A 148 7.60 8.63 -19.30
CA TYR A 148 6.96 8.80 -18.01
C TYR A 148 7.65 9.78 -17.06
N ASP A 149 8.70 10.48 -17.54
CA ASP A 149 9.50 11.42 -16.76
C ASP A 149 9.99 10.79 -15.44
N VAL A 150 10.66 9.63 -15.57
CA VAL A 150 11.11 8.82 -14.45
C VAL A 150 12.47 9.28 -13.95
N ASP A 151 12.52 9.66 -12.67
CA ASP A 151 13.76 10.06 -12.00
C ASP A 151 14.46 8.89 -11.31
N TYR A 152 13.69 7.94 -10.79
CA TYR A 152 14.19 6.82 -10.00
C TYR A 152 13.51 5.50 -10.35
N ILE A 153 14.25 4.40 -10.17
CA ILE A 153 13.75 3.04 -10.34
C ILE A 153 13.78 2.35 -8.98
N TYR A 154 12.65 1.79 -8.57
CA TYR A 154 12.50 1.04 -7.32
C TYR A 154 12.36 -0.45 -7.61
N VAL A 155 13.17 -1.27 -6.97
CA VAL A 155 13.16 -2.73 -7.12
C VAL A 155 13.09 -3.38 -5.75
N SER A 156 11.97 -4.00 -5.42
CA SER A 156 11.77 -4.75 -4.19
C SER A 156 11.52 -6.25 -4.44
N SER A 157 11.18 -6.96 -3.38
CA SER A 157 10.72 -8.35 -3.48
C SER A 157 9.47 -8.50 -4.36
N TYR A 158 8.61 -7.47 -4.40
CA TYR A 158 7.42 -7.48 -5.24
C TYR A 158 7.79 -7.42 -6.72
N GLU A 159 8.63 -6.48 -7.14
CA GLU A 159 9.07 -6.35 -8.52
C GLU A 159 9.79 -7.62 -8.98
N ARG A 160 10.71 -8.15 -8.16
CA ARG A 160 11.43 -9.40 -8.45
C ARG A 160 10.52 -10.63 -8.58
N SER A 161 9.39 -10.67 -7.85
CA SER A 161 8.43 -11.77 -7.92
C SER A 161 7.40 -11.63 -9.03
N SER A 162 7.11 -10.39 -9.45
CA SER A 162 6.07 -10.08 -10.43
C SER A 162 6.61 -9.95 -11.85
N TYR A 163 7.87 -9.55 -11.98
CA TYR A 163 8.55 -9.33 -13.25
C TYR A 163 9.86 -10.10 -13.28
N ALA A 164 10.35 -10.43 -14.50
CA ALA A 164 11.67 -11.00 -14.69
C ALA A 164 12.72 -9.87 -14.64
N VAL A 165 12.96 -9.28 -13.46
CA VAL A 165 13.81 -8.11 -13.32
C VAL A 165 15.27 -8.43 -13.67
N ASP A 166 15.82 -7.76 -14.67
CA ASP A 166 17.24 -7.81 -15.02
C ASP A 166 18.05 -6.83 -14.15
N THR A 167 18.39 -7.29 -12.95
CA THR A 167 19.17 -6.50 -11.99
C THR A 167 20.61 -6.21 -12.45
N ASP A 168 21.20 -7.10 -13.26
CA ASP A 168 22.57 -6.93 -13.74
C ASP A 168 22.64 -5.77 -14.76
N THR A 169 21.64 -5.67 -15.61
CA THR A 169 21.51 -4.54 -16.54
C THR A 169 21.19 -3.25 -15.80
N LEU A 170 20.31 -3.27 -14.80
CA LEU A 170 20.03 -2.09 -13.98
C LEU A 170 21.29 -1.58 -13.26
N ASP A 171 22.08 -2.47 -12.65
CA ASP A 171 23.33 -2.13 -11.99
C ASP A 171 24.39 -1.55 -12.94
N ARG A 172 24.33 -1.93 -14.21
CA ARG A 172 25.25 -1.43 -15.26
C ARG A 172 24.83 -0.05 -15.79
N LEU A 173 23.52 0.18 -15.94
CA LEU A 173 23.00 1.39 -16.58
C LEU A 173 22.76 2.54 -15.61
N PHE A 174 22.44 2.25 -14.34
CA PHE A 174 21.97 3.23 -13.39
C PHE A 174 22.80 3.27 -12.12
N THR A 175 22.80 4.42 -11.44
CA THR A 175 23.51 4.58 -10.18
C THR A 175 22.60 4.12 -9.02
N ARG A 176 23.08 3.14 -8.27
CA ARG A 176 22.41 2.68 -7.05
C ARG A 176 22.58 3.73 -5.95
N VAL A 177 21.49 4.38 -5.54
CA VAL A 177 21.48 5.41 -4.49
C VAL A 177 21.06 4.88 -3.14
N PHE A 178 20.31 3.76 -3.09
CA PHE A 178 19.92 3.07 -1.89
C PHE A 178 19.86 1.56 -2.12
N SER A 179 20.24 0.78 -1.10
CA SER A 179 20.05 -0.67 -1.12
C SER A 179 20.00 -1.21 0.31
N ASN A 180 19.03 -2.04 0.56
CA ASN A 180 18.98 -2.90 1.74
C ASN A 180 18.68 -4.36 1.32
N TRP A 181 18.41 -5.25 2.29
CA TRP A 181 18.19 -6.66 1.96
C TRP A 181 16.93 -6.93 1.14
N GLU A 182 15.94 -6.03 1.12
CA GLU A 182 14.65 -6.20 0.43
C GLU A 182 14.52 -5.32 -0.82
N ALA A 183 15.02 -4.08 -0.77
CA ALA A 183 14.76 -3.07 -1.79
C ALA A 183 16.05 -2.37 -2.25
N THR A 184 16.04 -1.95 -3.51
CA THR A 184 17.09 -1.15 -4.14
C THR A 184 16.46 0.01 -4.89
N ILE A 185 17.06 1.21 -4.79
CA ILE A 185 16.66 2.40 -5.56
C ILE A 185 17.81 2.82 -6.44
N TYR A 186 17.51 3.05 -7.72
CA TYR A 186 18.46 3.56 -8.70
C TYR A 186 18.05 4.97 -9.13
N ALA A 187 19.02 5.86 -9.32
CA ALA A 187 18.81 7.15 -9.97
C ALA A 187 18.97 6.99 -11.48
N VAL A 188 18.02 7.51 -12.26
CA VAL A 188 18.07 7.51 -13.73
C VAL A 188 19.07 8.55 -14.21
N HIS A 189 19.04 9.74 -13.60
CA HIS A 189 20.00 10.81 -13.86
C HIS A 189 20.80 11.06 -12.58
N PRO A 190 22.12 10.81 -12.56
CA PRO A 190 22.93 11.17 -11.41
C PRO A 190 22.87 12.69 -11.23
N SER A 191 22.19 13.16 -10.17
CA SER A 191 22.25 14.56 -9.81
C SER A 191 23.70 14.90 -9.43
N SER A 192 24.19 16.07 -9.85
CA SER A 192 25.55 16.55 -9.56
C SER A 192 25.89 16.63 -8.07
N GLU A 193 24.89 16.49 -7.19
CA GLU A 193 25.06 16.44 -5.73
C GLU A 193 25.39 15.04 -5.18
N THR A 194 25.13 13.96 -5.93
CA THR A 194 25.44 12.58 -5.47
C THR A 194 26.91 12.19 -5.65
N GLU A 195 27.66 12.88 -6.48
CA GLU A 195 29.11 12.65 -6.63
C GLU A 195 29.90 13.02 -5.37
N ASP A 196 29.40 13.97 -4.56
CA ASP A 196 30.08 14.45 -3.35
C ASP A 196 29.90 13.47 -2.17
N MET A 197 28.78 12.74 -2.09
CA MET A 197 28.55 11.75 -1.01
C MET A 197 29.27 10.42 -1.26
N GLY A 198 29.47 10.02 -2.51
CA GLY A 198 30.21 8.80 -2.86
C GLY A 198 31.72 8.90 -2.59
N ASN A 199 32.28 10.09 -2.73
CA ASN A 199 33.70 10.35 -2.46
C ASN A 199 34.02 10.49 -0.95
N GLY A 200 33.06 10.92 -0.13
CA GLY A 200 33.22 11.02 1.32
C GLY A 200 33.32 9.66 2.03
N ALA A 201 32.56 8.68 1.60
CA ALA A 201 32.56 7.33 2.18
C ALA A 201 33.84 6.53 1.82
N SER A 202 34.40 6.74 0.63
CA SER A 202 35.67 6.09 0.22
C SER A 202 36.90 6.68 0.89
N ALA A 203 36.88 7.95 1.30
CA ALA A 203 37.96 8.60 2.00
C ALA A 203 38.05 8.20 3.49
N ALA A 204 36.91 7.92 4.13
CA ALA A 204 36.86 7.51 5.53
C ALA A 204 37.40 6.09 5.78
N LEU A 205 37.39 5.21 4.78
CA LEU A 205 37.94 3.85 4.86
C LEU A 205 39.45 3.75 4.60
N ARG A 206 40.11 4.80 4.12
CA ARG A 206 41.57 4.82 3.85
C ARG A 206 42.41 5.55 4.89
N GLY A 207 41.80 6.16 5.90
CA GLY A 207 42.47 6.94 6.94
C GLY A 207 42.68 6.25 8.27
N GLY A 208 42.44 4.94 8.40
CA GLY A 208 42.62 4.15 9.62
C GLY A 208 43.63 3.03 9.42
N ALA A 209 44.91 3.37 9.34
CA ALA A 209 46.05 2.45 9.53
C ALA A 209 47.05 3.06 10.51
#